data_3246277933da86671a35081050089fc6
#
_entry.id   3246277933da86671a35081050089fc6
#
_cell.length_a   1.000
_cell.length_b   1.000
_cell.length_c   1.000
_cell.angle_alpha   90.00
_cell.angle_beta   90.00
_cell.angle_gamma   90.00
#
_symmetry.space_group_name_H-M   'P 1'
#
loop_
_entity.id
_entity.type
_entity.pdbx_description
1 polymer ?
#
loop_
_entity_poly.entity_id
_entity_poly.type
_entity_poly.pdbx_seq_one_letter_code
_entity_poly.pdbx_strand_id
1 'polypeptide(L)'
;MNVKRERIQIVIAGLIIGVIASLLVFFGNPSNMGFCIACFLRDTAGGLGLHRAAAVQYIRPEIIGLVLGSFGVALVKKEFSAKGGSAPVTRFVLGFFVMVGCLMFLGCPFRMILRLAGGDLNALLGLLGFALGILAGVFFLKRGYSLKRTYTQTKLDGVIFPVIQVVVFILLVAAPAFIFFTEAGGGPGAKHAAVAISLIAGLIVGALAQRTRLCMVGGIRDIVLFREPKLLMGFGAILVSALVCNLILNGVGEATFFHLGFKGQPIAHTDGLWNCLGMRLVGFSCVLLGGCPLRQLVMSGEGNSDSAVTVLGLIVGAAFCHNFGLASSADGPTAAGKIAVLLGIAVVLVIACLNTFKKK
;
A
#
# COMPACT_ATOMS: atom_id res chain seq x y z
N MET A 1 13.89 -20.30 15.29
CA MET A 1 12.42 -20.22 15.51
C MET A 1 11.74 -21.33 14.70
N ASN A 2 10.72 -22.03 15.22
CA ASN A 2 10.12 -23.18 14.52
C ASN A 2 9.27 -22.67 13.33
N VAL A 3 9.55 -23.13 12.10
CA VAL A 3 8.86 -22.75 10.86
C VAL A 3 7.31 -22.89 10.98
N LYS A 4 6.84 -23.94 11.65
CA LYS A 4 5.42 -24.16 11.91
C LYS A 4 4.81 -23.03 12.74
N ARG A 5 5.51 -22.55 13.77
CA ARG A 5 5.07 -21.43 14.62
C ARG A 5 4.97 -20.12 13.82
N GLU A 6 5.92 -19.85 12.94
CA GLU A 6 5.89 -18.65 12.11
C GLU A 6 4.73 -18.66 11.10
N ARG A 7 4.43 -19.82 10.51
CA ARG A 7 3.27 -19.96 9.60
C ARG A 7 1.95 -19.77 10.36
N ILE A 8 1.82 -20.29 11.57
CA ILE A 8 0.63 -20.05 12.41
C ILE A 8 0.49 -18.56 12.75
N GLN A 9 1.58 -17.90 13.16
CA GLN A 9 1.56 -16.49 13.52
C GLN A 9 1.10 -15.60 12.36
N ILE A 10 1.58 -15.84 11.13
CA ILE A 10 1.19 -15.01 9.98
C ILE A 10 -0.25 -15.25 9.56
N VAL A 11 -0.75 -16.48 9.69
CA VAL A 11 -2.16 -16.81 9.43
C VAL A 11 -3.07 -16.10 10.45
N ILE A 12 -2.76 -16.20 11.75
CA ILE A 12 -3.53 -15.50 12.79
C ILE A 12 -3.50 -13.98 12.56
N ALA A 13 -2.32 -13.41 12.28
CA ALA A 13 -2.22 -11.99 11.96
C ALA A 13 -3.06 -11.62 10.74
N GLY A 14 -3.03 -12.43 9.67
CA GLY A 14 -3.86 -12.23 8.48
C GLY A 14 -5.36 -12.26 8.79
N LEU A 15 -5.83 -13.23 9.59
CA LEU A 15 -7.23 -13.30 10.02
C LEU A 15 -7.65 -12.04 10.77
N ILE A 16 -6.86 -11.59 11.74
CA ILE A 16 -7.15 -10.36 12.51
C ILE A 16 -7.17 -9.14 11.60
N ILE A 17 -6.21 -9.00 10.69
CA ILE A 17 -6.12 -7.87 9.77
C ILE A 17 -7.32 -7.82 8.81
N GLY A 18 -7.78 -8.96 8.31
CA GLY A 18 -8.96 -9.01 7.44
C GLY A 18 -10.25 -8.62 8.17
N VAL A 19 -10.44 -9.08 9.41
CA VAL A 19 -11.55 -8.63 10.27
C VAL A 19 -11.50 -7.13 10.51
N ILE A 20 -10.33 -6.58 10.90
CA ILE A 20 -10.15 -5.14 11.12
C ILE A 20 -10.50 -4.35 9.85
N ALA A 21 -10.08 -4.81 8.66
CA ALA A 21 -10.38 -4.13 7.42
C ALA A 21 -11.90 -4.05 7.12
N SER A 22 -12.65 -5.14 7.37
CA SER A 22 -14.11 -5.14 7.22
C SER A 22 -14.80 -4.27 8.28
N LEU A 23 -14.33 -4.32 9.53
CA LEU A 23 -14.86 -3.47 10.60
C LEU A 23 -14.61 -1.97 10.33
N LEU A 24 -13.47 -1.58 9.76
CA LEU A 24 -13.24 -0.19 9.37
C LEU A 24 -14.25 0.29 8.31
N VAL A 25 -14.67 -0.58 7.38
CA VAL A 25 -15.76 -0.25 6.44
C VAL A 25 -17.08 -0.11 7.21
N PHE A 26 -17.37 -0.98 8.15
CA PHE A 26 -18.57 -0.90 8.99
C PHE A 26 -18.63 0.41 9.79
N PHE A 27 -17.49 0.90 10.28
CA PHE A 27 -17.38 2.15 11.02
C PHE A 27 -17.26 3.41 10.14
N GLY A 28 -17.37 3.29 8.81
CA GLY A 28 -17.50 4.44 7.92
C GLY A 28 -16.40 4.60 6.86
N ASN A 29 -15.38 3.74 6.82
CA ASN A 29 -14.42 3.76 5.71
C ASN A 29 -15.12 3.37 4.39
N PRO A 30 -14.61 3.81 3.22
CA PRO A 30 -15.24 3.46 1.95
C PRO A 30 -15.27 1.95 1.72
N SER A 31 -16.33 1.45 1.09
CA SER A 31 -16.47 0.04 0.71
C SER A 31 -15.25 -0.47 -0.06
N ASN A 32 -14.83 -1.71 0.20
CA ASN A 32 -13.62 -2.33 -0.32
C ASN A 32 -12.31 -1.57 -0.03
N MET A 33 -12.33 -0.58 0.88
CA MET A 33 -11.20 0.27 1.19
C MET A 33 -11.00 0.43 2.71
N GLY A 34 -11.35 -0.61 3.50
CA GLY A 34 -11.13 -0.60 4.94
C GLY A 34 -9.67 -0.32 5.31
N PHE A 35 -8.74 -0.90 4.53
CA PHE A 35 -7.32 -0.60 4.65
C PHE A 35 -6.67 -0.55 3.26
N CYS A 36 -6.29 0.62 2.77
CA CYS A 36 -5.61 0.80 1.48
C CYS A 36 -4.43 1.75 1.60
N ILE A 37 -3.22 1.23 1.52
CA ILE A 37 -2.03 2.07 1.72
C ILE A 37 -1.94 3.20 0.67
N ALA A 38 -2.07 2.88 -0.62
CA ALA A 38 -1.95 3.88 -1.68
C ALA A 38 -3.05 4.94 -1.61
N CYS A 39 -4.33 4.52 -1.42
CA CYS A 39 -5.44 5.46 -1.33
C CYS A 39 -5.32 6.34 -0.08
N PHE A 40 -4.89 5.78 1.04
CA PHE A 40 -4.75 6.53 2.29
C PHE A 40 -3.56 7.50 2.28
N LEU A 41 -2.45 7.14 1.62
CA LEU A 41 -1.35 8.08 1.36
C LEU A 41 -1.78 9.20 0.40
N ARG A 42 -2.58 8.87 -0.62
CA ARG A 42 -3.20 9.85 -1.53
C ARG A 42 -4.09 10.83 -0.76
N ASP A 43 -5.02 10.31 0.05
CA ASP A 43 -5.94 11.13 0.83
C ASP A 43 -5.16 12.04 1.81
N THR A 44 -4.12 11.49 2.45
CA THR A 44 -3.24 12.27 3.33
C THR A 44 -2.49 13.36 2.57
N ALA A 45 -1.98 13.07 1.36
CA ALA A 45 -1.36 14.08 0.50
C ALA A 45 -2.35 15.22 0.15
N GLY A 46 -3.62 14.88 -0.12
CA GLY A 46 -4.68 15.85 -0.35
C GLY A 46 -5.03 16.66 0.90
N GLY A 47 -5.16 16.02 2.05
CA GLY A 47 -5.39 16.69 3.33
C GLY A 47 -4.28 17.67 3.69
N LEU A 48 -3.03 17.34 3.37
CA LEU A 48 -1.86 18.24 3.51
C LEU A 48 -1.75 19.31 2.41
N GLY A 49 -2.71 19.37 1.47
CA GLY A 49 -2.73 20.36 0.41
C GLY A 49 -1.76 20.12 -0.74
N LEU A 50 -1.13 18.95 -0.84
CA LEU A 50 -0.20 18.63 -1.93
C LEU A 50 -0.91 18.40 -3.27
N HIS A 51 -2.23 18.17 -3.27
CA HIS A 51 -3.09 18.19 -4.45
C HIS A 51 -4.46 18.81 -4.14
N ARG A 52 -5.21 19.20 -5.17
CA ARG A 52 -6.49 19.91 -5.07
C ARG A 52 -7.72 19.06 -5.43
N ALA A 53 -7.57 17.74 -5.54
CA ALA A 53 -8.70 16.85 -5.80
C ALA A 53 -9.60 16.74 -4.55
N ALA A 54 -10.65 17.58 -4.49
CA ALA A 54 -11.52 17.76 -3.33
C ALA A 54 -12.17 16.45 -2.82
N ALA A 55 -12.41 15.48 -3.72
CA ALA A 55 -13.02 14.20 -3.37
C ALA A 55 -12.14 13.28 -2.49
N VAL A 56 -10.85 13.58 -2.34
CA VAL A 56 -9.85 12.69 -1.71
C VAL A 56 -8.87 13.46 -0.81
N GLN A 57 -9.42 14.30 0.06
CA GLN A 57 -8.67 15.14 1.00
C GLN A 57 -9.04 14.75 2.43
N TYR A 58 -8.20 13.95 3.07
CA TYR A 58 -8.33 13.57 4.47
C TYR A 58 -7.03 12.97 4.99
N ILE A 59 -6.52 13.44 6.13
CA ILE A 59 -5.37 12.81 6.79
C ILE A 59 -5.83 11.50 7.42
N ARG A 60 -5.29 10.39 6.96
CA ARG A 60 -5.71 9.04 7.35
C ARG A 60 -5.00 8.53 8.61
N PRO A 61 -5.69 8.44 9.77
CA PRO A 61 -5.09 7.96 11.02
C PRO A 61 -4.58 6.52 10.93
N GLU A 62 -5.13 5.70 10.03
CA GLU A 62 -4.71 4.32 9.79
C GLU A 62 -3.23 4.24 9.36
N ILE A 63 -2.78 5.19 8.52
CA ILE A 63 -1.37 5.25 8.08
C ILE A 63 -0.46 5.64 9.23
N ILE A 64 -0.88 6.65 10.01
CA ILE A 64 -0.16 7.12 11.19
C ILE A 64 -0.01 5.96 12.19
N GLY A 65 -1.12 5.30 12.53
CA GLY A 65 -1.14 4.16 13.42
C GLY A 65 -0.27 3.01 12.93
N LEU A 66 -0.29 2.71 11.62
CA LEU A 66 0.52 1.64 11.04
C LEU A 66 2.02 1.87 11.24
N VAL A 67 2.51 3.08 10.99
CA VAL A 67 3.92 3.43 11.20
C VAL A 67 4.27 3.41 12.68
N LEU A 68 3.44 4.03 13.54
CA LEU A 68 3.69 4.08 14.99
C LEU A 68 3.58 2.70 15.65
N GLY A 69 2.66 1.85 15.21
CA GLY A 69 2.53 0.46 15.68
C GLY A 69 3.73 -0.38 15.33
N SER A 70 4.26 -0.26 14.09
CA SER A 70 5.49 -0.94 13.69
C SER A 70 6.71 -0.40 14.46
N PHE A 71 6.81 0.91 14.66
CA PHE A 71 7.86 1.56 15.45
C PHE A 71 7.86 1.07 16.90
N GLY A 72 6.69 1.09 17.57
CA GLY A 72 6.56 0.64 18.96
C GLY A 72 7.00 -0.82 19.14
N VAL A 73 6.56 -1.72 18.26
CA VAL A 73 6.98 -3.13 18.31
C VAL A 73 8.47 -3.29 18.02
N ALA A 74 9.01 -2.55 17.04
CA ALA A 74 10.43 -2.58 16.73
C ALA A 74 11.30 -2.15 17.92
N LEU A 75 10.87 -1.13 18.68
CA LEU A 75 11.55 -0.70 19.92
C LEU A 75 11.47 -1.77 21.01
N VAL A 76 10.27 -2.27 21.31
CA VAL A 76 10.06 -3.28 22.38
C VAL A 76 10.83 -4.57 22.09
N LYS A 77 10.91 -4.98 20.83
CA LYS A 77 11.64 -6.19 20.41
C LYS A 77 13.12 -5.97 20.12
N LYS A 78 13.61 -4.73 20.29
CA LYS A 78 15.00 -4.35 19.97
C LYS A 78 15.38 -4.64 18.51
N GLU A 79 14.40 -4.55 17.61
CA GLU A 79 14.56 -4.74 16.16
C GLU A 79 14.67 -3.39 15.41
N PHE A 80 14.55 -2.26 16.12
CA PHE A 80 14.74 -0.93 15.55
C PHE A 80 16.19 -0.77 15.07
N SER A 81 16.34 -0.42 13.78
CA SER A 81 17.64 -0.29 13.15
C SER A 81 17.65 0.87 12.16
N ALA A 82 18.28 1.98 12.57
CA ALA A 82 18.49 3.13 11.69
C ALA A 82 19.48 2.76 10.57
N LYS A 83 18.98 2.66 9.36
CA LYS A 83 19.77 2.29 8.18
C LYS A 83 19.19 2.90 6.90
N GLY A 84 20.07 3.22 5.94
CA GLY A 84 19.67 3.79 4.66
C GLY A 84 20.87 4.05 3.75
N GLY A 85 20.68 4.87 2.72
CA GLY A 85 21.72 5.26 1.77
C GLY A 85 21.85 4.35 0.56
N SER A 86 20.95 3.39 0.39
CA SER A 86 20.92 2.49 -0.76
C SER A 86 20.09 3.10 -1.90
N ALA A 87 20.74 3.83 -2.79
CA ALA A 87 20.16 4.43 -4.01
C ALA A 87 18.87 5.24 -3.77
N PRO A 88 18.88 6.31 -2.95
CA PRO A 88 17.67 7.01 -2.50
C PRO A 88 16.86 7.60 -3.67
N VAL A 89 17.50 8.17 -4.69
CA VAL A 89 16.82 8.70 -5.87
C VAL A 89 16.08 7.60 -6.63
N THR A 90 16.70 6.45 -6.84
CA THR A 90 16.07 5.30 -7.50
C THR A 90 14.88 4.79 -6.71
N ARG A 91 14.98 4.72 -5.38
CA ARG A 91 13.87 4.33 -4.49
C ARG A 91 12.71 5.30 -4.55
N PHE A 92 13.00 6.60 -4.57
CA PHE A 92 11.99 7.63 -4.73
C PHE A 92 11.24 7.47 -6.06
N VAL A 93 11.98 7.33 -7.19
CA VAL A 93 11.39 7.16 -8.52
C VAL A 93 10.57 5.87 -8.63
N LEU A 94 11.07 4.76 -8.09
CA LEU A 94 10.31 3.51 -8.05
C LEU A 94 9.05 3.65 -7.20
N GLY A 95 9.11 4.33 -6.04
CA GLY A 95 7.95 4.65 -5.20
C GLY A 95 6.91 5.50 -5.94
N PHE A 96 7.36 6.52 -6.68
CA PHE A 96 6.51 7.36 -7.53
C PHE A 96 5.74 6.50 -8.55
N PHE A 97 6.41 5.62 -9.28
CA PHE A 97 5.75 4.77 -10.27
C PHE A 97 4.89 3.65 -9.66
N VAL A 98 5.20 3.18 -8.46
CA VAL A 98 4.27 2.33 -7.70
C VAL A 98 2.95 3.06 -7.48
N MET A 99 2.99 4.35 -7.10
CA MET A 99 1.75 5.12 -6.88
C MET A 99 0.99 5.35 -8.20
N VAL A 100 1.68 5.67 -9.31
CA VAL A 100 1.05 5.76 -10.64
C VAL A 100 0.27 4.49 -10.97
N GLY A 101 0.89 3.32 -10.82
CA GLY A 101 0.22 2.04 -11.07
C GLY A 101 -0.94 1.75 -10.09
N CYS A 102 -0.78 2.10 -8.82
CA CYS A 102 -1.84 1.97 -7.81
C CYS A 102 -3.05 2.87 -8.11
N LEU A 103 -2.84 4.09 -8.60
CA LEU A 103 -3.91 5.02 -8.93
C LEU A 103 -4.54 4.72 -10.30
N MET A 104 -3.84 4.01 -11.19
CA MET A 104 -4.45 3.41 -12.37
C MET A 104 -5.46 2.33 -11.98
N PHE A 105 -5.10 1.43 -11.07
CA PHE A 105 -5.95 0.33 -10.58
C PHE A 105 -6.97 0.79 -9.53
N LEU A 106 -6.82 1.98 -8.96
CA LEU A 106 -7.55 2.49 -7.80
C LEU A 106 -7.34 1.63 -6.54
N GLY A 107 -6.11 1.22 -6.29
CA GLY A 107 -5.78 0.46 -5.09
C GLY A 107 -4.36 -0.12 -5.07
N CYS A 108 -3.82 -0.33 -3.88
CA CYS A 108 -2.57 -1.05 -3.69
C CYS A 108 -2.81 -2.58 -3.68
N PRO A 109 -1.74 -3.41 -3.69
CA PRO A 109 -1.88 -4.87 -3.61
C PRO A 109 -2.66 -5.36 -2.39
N PHE A 110 -2.61 -4.64 -1.28
CA PHE A 110 -3.41 -4.99 -0.10
C PHE A 110 -4.90 -4.76 -0.36
N ARG A 111 -5.28 -3.59 -0.92
CA ARG A 111 -6.68 -3.34 -1.30
C ARG A 111 -7.17 -4.29 -2.38
N MET A 112 -6.32 -4.72 -3.30
CA MET A 112 -6.67 -5.70 -4.33
C MET A 112 -7.26 -6.98 -3.70
N ILE A 113 -6.69 -7.46 -2.59
CA ILE A 113 -7.22 -8.61 -1.84
C ILE A 113 -8.56 -8.27 -1.18
N LEU A 114 -8.72 -7.07 -0.61
CA LEU A 114 -9.99 -6.63 -0.02
C LEU A 114 -11.07 -6.46 -1.09
N ARG A 115 -10.73 -6.00 -2.30
CA ARG A 115 -11.65 -5.95 -3.45
C ARG A 115 -12.13 -7.35 -3.84
N LEU A 116 -11.21 -8.33 -3.89
CA LEU A 116 -11.58 -9.74 -4.12
C LEU A 116 -12.50 -10.27 -3.02
N ALA A 117 -12.21 -9.96 -1.75
CA ALA A 117 -13.06 -10.32 -0.62
C ALA A 117 -14.44 -9.63 -0.65
N GLY A 118 -14.57 -8.52 -1.35
CA GLY A 118 -15.83 -7.82 -1.62
C GLY A 118 -16.55 -8.29 -2.88
N GLY A 119 -16.02 -9.27 -3.62
CA GLY A 119 -16.64 -9.82 -4.83
C GLY A 119 -16.27 -9.09 -6.13
N ASP A 120 -15.31 -8.16 -6.10
CA ASP A 120 -14.88 -7.40 -7.29
C ASP A 120 -13.96 -8.25 -8.19
N LEU A 121 -14.51 -8.73 -9.29
CA LEU A 121 -13.78 -9.55 -10.27
C LEU A 121 -12.75 -8.76 -11.08
N ASN A 122 -12.81 -7.43 -11.15
CA ASN A 122 -11.77 -6.62 -11.77
C ASN A 122 -10.43 -6.77 -11.03
N ALA A 123 -10.46 -7.09 -9.75
CA ALA A 123 -9.27 -7.32 -8.96
C ALA A 123 -8.52 -8.62 -9.34
N LEU A 124 -9.16 -9.59 -10.00
CA LEU A 124 -8.48 -10.76 -10.57
C LEU A 124 -7.55 -10.36 -11.73
N LEU A 125 -7.98 -9.42 -12.58
CA LEU A 125 -7.14 -8.88 -13.65
C LEU A 125 -5.98 -8.07 -13.09
N GLY A 126 -6.23 -7.33 -11.99
CA GLY A 126 -5.18 -6.68 -11.22
C GLY A 126 -4.18 -7.68 -10.63
N LEU A 127 -4.66 -8.78 -10.05
CA LEU A 127 -3.81 -9.83 -9.48
C LEU A 127 -2.94 -10.50 -10.57
N LEU A 128 -3.52 -10.78 -11.74
CA LEU A 128 -2.76 -11.29 -12.88
C LEU A 128 -1.64 -10.32 -13.28
N GLY A 129 -1.95 -9.04 -13.46
CA GLY A 129 -0.96 -8.02 -13.79
C GLY A 129 0.13 -7.93 -12.73
N PHE A 130 -0.25 -7.92 -11.45
CA PHE A 130 0.66 -7.88 -10.31
C PHE A 130 1.63 -9.07 -10.30
N ALA A 131 1.11 -10.28 -10.51
CA ALA A 131 1.92 -11.49 -10.59
C ALA A 131 2.91 -11.43 -11.78
N LEU A 132 2.46 -11.01 -12.97
CA LEU A 132 3.33 -10.83 -14.15
C LEU A 132 4.42 -9.78 -13.88
N GLY A 133 4.09 -8.68 -13.20
CA GLY A 133 5.08 -7.68 -12.78
C GLY A 133 6.11 -8.23 -11.81
N ILE A 134 5.69 -9.04 -10.84
CA ILE A 134 6.59 -9.72 -9.89
C ILE A 134 7.51 -10.69 -10.64
N LEU A 135 7.00 -11.48 -11.56
CA LEU A 135 7.82 -12.41 -12.37
C LEU A 135 8.88 -11.67 -13.18
N ALA A 136 8.53 -10.53 -13.79
CA ALA A 136 9.50 -9.66 -14.45
C ALA A 136 10.58 -9.17 -13.48
N GLY A 137 10.22 -8.72 -12.28
CA GLY A 137 11.17 -8.31 -11.26
C GLY A 137 12.08 -9.45 -10.78
N VAL A 138 11.52 -10.65 -10.58
CA VAL A 138 12.27 -11.85 -10.19
C VAL A 138 13.30 -12.24 -11.25
N PHE A 139 12.99 -12.06 -12.53
CA PHE A 139 13.95 -12.27 -13.61
C PHE A 139 15.20 -11.39 -13.45
N PHE A 140 15.04 -10.11 -13.11
CA PHE A 140 16.17 -9.21 -12.84
C PHE A 140 16.91 -9.55 -11.54
N LEU A 141 16.18 -9.93 -10.48
CA LEU A 141 16.79 -10.38 -9.23
C LEU A 141 17.69 -11.60 -9.44
N LYS A 142 17.24 -12.59 -10.21
CA LYS A 142 18.06 -13.78 -10.55
C LYS A 142 19.31 -13.44 -11.36
N ARG A 143 19.32 -12.28 -12.04
CA ARG A 143 20.47 -11.78 -12.82
C ARG A 143 21.37 -10.81 -12.05
N GLY A 144 21.16 -10.65 -10.74
CA GLY A 144 22.02 -9.85 -9.88
C GLY A 144 21.59 -8.39 -9.71
N TYR A 145 20.31 -8.06 -10.00
CA TYR A 145 19.79 -6.73 -9.68
C TYR A 145 19.99 -6.41 -8.20
N SER A 146 20.53 -5.23 -7.93
CA SER A 146 20.77 -4.74 -6.57
C SER A 146 20.73 -3.21 -6.51
N LEU A 147 20.07 -2.66 -5.50
CA LEU A 147 20.13 -1.24 -5.13
C LEU A 147 21.34 -0.92 -4.24
N LYS A 148 22.31 -1.82 -4.16
CA LYS A 148 23.53 -1.75 -3.35
C LYS A 148 23.25 -1.88 -1.84
N ARG A 149 24.29 -1.60 -1.02
CA ARG A 149 24.24 -1.79 0.43
C ARG A 149 23.58 -0.61 1.12
N THR A 150 22.86 -0.89 2.21
CA THR A 150 22.47 0.09 3.22
C THR A 150 23.60 0.27 4.23
N TYR A 151 23.69 1.46 4.81
CA TYR A 151 24.64 1.81 5.85
C TYR A 151 23.89 2.07 7.15
N THR A 152 24.52 1.77 8.28
CA THR A 152 24.03 2.18 9.59
C THR A 152 24.05 3.69 9.68
N GLN A 153 22.96 4.29 10.12
CA GLN A 153 22.77 5.73 10.30
C GLN A 153 22.62 6.07 11.77
N THR A 154 22.56 7.36 12.09
CA THR A 154 22.29 7.80 13.46
C THR A 154 20.86 7.38 13.84
N LYS A 155 20.61 7.15 15.13
CA LYS A 155 19.26 6.79 15.59
C LYS A 155 18.23 7.88 15.22
N LEU A 156 18.68 9.14 15.17
CA LEU A 156 17.83 10.27 14.79
C LEU A 156 17.27 10.08 13.37
N ASP A 157 18.11 9.70 12.40
CA ASP A 157 17.67 9.49 11.01
C ASP A 157 16.55 8.45 10.90
N GLY A 158 16.63 7.40 11.73
CA GLY A 158 15.59 6.35 11.76
C GLY A 158 14.30 6.78 12.44
N VAL A 159 14.35 7.74 13.38
CA VAL A 159 13.18 8.21 14.16
C VAL A 159 12.44 9.34 13.43
N ILE A 160 13.07 10.05 12.51
CA ILE A 160 12.47 11.20 11.80
C ILE A 160 11.09 10.83 11.20
N PHE A 161 10.99 9.69 10.51
CA PHE A 161 9.74 9.35 9.84
C PHE A 161 8.59 9.03 10.83
N PRO A 162 8.77 8.25 11.91
CA PRO A 162 7.81 8.13 13.00
C PRO A 162 7.41 9.49 13.63
N VAL A 163 8.38 10.40 13.83
CA VAL A 163 8.09 11.75 14.37
C VAL A 163 7.23 12.55 13.40
N ILE A 164 7.50 12.50 12.10
CA ILE A 164 6.63 13.12 11.08
C ILE A 164 5.19 12.60 11.20
N GLN A 165 4.97 11.32 11.47
CA GLN A 165 3.62 10.77 11.66
C GLN A 165 2.92 11.37 12.89
N VAL A 166 3.66 11.61 13.98
CA VAL A 166 3.11 12.28 15.17
C VAL A 166 2.73 13.73 14.84
N VAL A 167 3.57 14.45 14.10
CA VAL A 167 3.27 15.82 13.64
C VAL A 167 2.03 15.83 12.74
N VAL A 168 1.93 14.91 11.80
CA VAL A 168 0.76 14.79 10.91
C VAL A 168 -0.51 14.45 11.70
N PHE A 169 -0.39 13.65 12.78
CA PHE A 169 -1.51 13.39 13.68
C PHE A 169 -1.95 14.66 14.46
N ILE A 170 -1.00 15.44 14.94
CA ILE A 170 -1.30 16.73 15.60
C ILE A 170 -2.01 17.68 14.61
N LEU A 171 -1.56 17.75 13.36
CA LEU A 171 -2.20 18.55 12.32
C LEU A 171 -3.63 18.09 12.02
N LEU A 172 -3.89 16.78 12.03
CA LEU A 172 -5.25 16.24 11.86
C LEU A 172 -6.17 16.70 13.00
N VAL A 173 -5.69 16.61 14.26
CA VAL A 173 -6.51 16.94 15.44
C VAL A 173 -6.70 18.46 15.59
N ALA A 174 -5.65 19.24 15.36
CA ALA A 174 -5.68 20.70 15.43
C ALA A 174 -6.46 21.32 14.25
N ALA A 175 -6.55 20.63 13.11
CA ALA A 175 -7.26 21.04 11.91
C ALA A 175 -7.05 22.51 11.52
N PRO A 176 -5.79 23.00 11.43
CA PRO A 176 -5.55 24.40 11.05
C PRO A 176 -6.05 24.67 9.62
N ALA A 177 -6.29 25.94 9.29
CA ALA A 177 -6.93 26.35 8.02
C ALA A 177 -6.24 25.88 6.73
N PHE A 178 -4.97 25.47 6.80
CA PHE A 178 -4.24 24.94 5.64
C PHE A 178 -4.39 23.40 5.48
N ILE A 179 -5.09 22.72 6.39
CA ILE A 179 -5.45 21.29 6.24
C ILE A 179 -6.81 21.22 5.56
N PHE A 180 -6.88 20.38 4.53
CA PHE A 180 -8.07 20.23 3.72
C PHE A 180 -8.83 18.95 4.07
N PHE A 181 -10.15 19.07 4.06
CA PHE A 181 -11.09 17.96 4.27
C PHE A 181 -12.08 17.88 3.13
N THR A 182 -12.39 16.67 2.68
CA THR A 182 -13.46 16.45 1.72
C THR A 182 -14.80 16.77 2.38
N GLU A 183 -15.63 17.57 1.75
CA GLU A 183 -17.00 17.89 2.22
C GLU A 183 -17.88 16.63 2.30
N ALA A 184 -18.86 16.65 3.17
CA ALA A 184 -19.80 15.56 3.33
C ALA A 184 -20.48 15.22 1.99
N GLY A 185 -20.46 13.93 1.60
CA GLY A 185 -20.96 13.49 0.29
C GLY A 185 -20.02 13.73 -0.90
N GLY A 186 -18.92 14.48 -0.73
CA GLY A 186 -18.02 14.89 -1.81
C GLY A 186 -17.09 13.81 -2.34
N GLY A 187 -17.08 12.60 -1.76
CA GLY A 187 -16.26 11.50 -2.26
C GLY A 187 -15.65 10.59 -1.19
N PRO A 188 -14.66 9.77 -1.56
CA PRO A 188 -14.04 8.81 -0.64
C PRO A 188 -13.34 9.44 0.57
N GLY A 189 -12.86 10.68 0.45
CA GLY A 189 -12.20 11.39 1.54
C GLY A 189 -13.15 11.74 2.69
N ALA A 190 -14.45 11.96 2.39
CA ALA A 190 -15.48 12.21 3.40
C ALA A 190 -15.90 10.95 4.17
N LYS A 191 -15.56 9.76 3.65
CA LYS A 191 -15.88 8.46 4.28
C LYS A 191 -14.70 8.00 5.12
N HIS A 192 -14.87 7.99 6.43
CA HIS A 192 -13.84 7.52 7.36
C HIS A 192 -14.46 7.11 8.70
N ALA A 193 -13.88 6.13 9.33
CA ALA A 193 -14.20 5.76 10.70
C ALA A 193 -13.73 6.86 11.67
N ALA A 194 -14.23 6.86 12.89
CA ALA A 194 -13.77 7.79 13.93
C ALA A 194 -12.24 7.72 14.08
N VAL A 195 -11.60 8.88 14.31
CA VAL A 195 -10.14 9.04 14.38
C VAL A 195 -9.50 8.01 15.33
N ALA A 196 -10.09 7.80 16.51
CA ALA A 196 -9.58 6.83 17.49
C ALA A 196 -9.65 5.39 16.97
N ILE A 197 -10.76 5.00 16.33
CA ILE A 197 -10.94 3.65 15.75
C ILE A 197 -9.91 3.42 14.65
N SER A 198 -9.75 4.37 13.73
CA SER A 198 -8.79 4.34 12.63
C SER A 198 -7.35 4.24 13.13
N LEU A 199 -6.99 5.04 14.15
CA LEU A 199 -5.66 5.04 14.75
C LEU A 199 -5.35 3.70 15.43
N ILE A 200 -6.26 3.18 16.27
CA ILE A 200 -6.09 1.90 16.96
C ILE A 200 -5.98 0.76 15.94
N ALA A 201 -6.83 0.74 14.93
CA ALA A 201 -6.75 -0.25 13.85
C ALA A 201 -5.39 -0.19 13.15
N GLY A 202 -4.90 1.01 12.83
CA GLY A 202 -3.57 1.22 12.26
C GLY A 202 -2.45 0.68 13.17
N LEU A 203 -2.47 1.00 14.47
CA LEU A 203 -1.50 0.51 15.45
C LEU A 203 -1.44 -1.02 15.50
N ILE A 204 -2.60 -1.69 15.53
CA ILE A 204 -2.67 -3.15 15.57
C ILE A 204 -2.15 -3.75 14.25
N VAL A 205 -2.59 -3.25 13.10
CA VAL A 205 -2.14 -3.72 11.78
C VAL A 205 -0.64 -3.50 11.61
N GLY A 206 -0.11 -2.35 12.02
CA GLY A 206 1.31 -2.03 11.98
C GLY A 206 2.14 -2.99 12.84
N ALA A 207 1.69 -3.25 14.07
CA ALA A 207 2.33 -4.20 14.99
C ALA A 207 2.35 -5.63 14.43
N LEU A 208 1.21 -6.11 13.91
CA LEU A 208 1.10 -7.45 13.32
C LEU A 208 1.93 -7.58 12.04
N ALA A 209 1.90 -6.57 11.16
CA ALA A 209 2.67 -6.57 9.92
C ALA A 209 4.19 -6.51 10.18
N GLN A 210 4.64 -5.80 11.22
CA GLN A 210 6.03 -5.80 11.65
C GLN A 210 6.45 -7.20 12.13
N ARG A 211 5.67 -7.82 13.02
CA ARG A 211 6.00 -9.14 13.59
C ARG A 211 6.05 -10.25 12.56
N THR A 212 5.18 -10.22 11.57
CA THR A 212 5.05 -11.26 10.55
C THR A 212 5.81 -10.97 9.27
N ARG A 213 6.36 -9.74 9.15
CA ARG A 213 7.00 -9.22 7.94
C ARG A 213 6.08 -9.30 6.72
N LEU A 214 4.79 -9.09 6.93
CA LEU A 214 3.74 -9.23 5.93
C LEU A 214 4.04 -8.39 4.68
N CYS A 215 4.05 -9.05 3.51
CA CYS A 215 4.38 -8.41 2.24
C CYS A 215 3.78 -9.20 1.07
N MET A 216 2.87 -8.57 0.30
CA MET A 216 2.23 -9.23 -0.84
C MET A 216 3.24 -9.61 -1.93
N VAL A 217 4.16 -8.72 -2.26
CA VAL A 217 5.25 -9.01 -3.22
C VAL A 217 6.07 -10.21 -2.75
N GLY A 218 6.44 -10.22 -1.47
CA GLY A 218 7.15 -11.34 -0.86
C GLY A 218 6.37 -12.64 -0.98
N GLY A 219 5.05 -12.62 -0.82
CA GLY A 219 4.20 -13.80 -0.95
C GLY A 219 4.36 -14.53 -2.28
N ILE A 220 4.33 -13.81 -3.40
CA ILE A 220 4.50 -14.41 -4.73
C ILE A 220 5.98 -14.62 -5.06
N ARG A 221 6.84 -13.62 -4.79
CA ARG A 221 8.28 -13.69 -5.06
C ARG A 221 8.94 -14.89 -4.38
N ASP A 222 8.63 -15.12 -3.10
CA ASP A 222 9.32 -16.14 -2.30
C ASP A 222 8.89 -17.56 -2.70
N ILE A 223 7.66 -17.73 -3.20
CA ILE A 223 7.26 -19.00 -3.85
C ILE A 223 8.10 -19.26 -5.09
N VAL A 224 8.30 -18.25 -5.96
CA VAL A 224 9.03 -18.40 -7.22
C VAL A 224 10.53 -18.59 -7.00
N LEU A 225 11.12 -17.95 -5.96
CA LEU A 225 12.54 -18.04 -5.68
C LEU A 225 12.91 -19.20 -4.75
N PHE A 226 12.10 -19.45 -3.72
CA PHE A 226 12.47 -20.32 -2.59
C PHE A 226 11.44 -21.41 -2.31
N ARG A 227 10.31 -21.46 -3.04
CA ARG A 227 9.15 -22.34 -2.80
C ARG A 227 8.57 -22.18 -1.37
N GLU A 228 8.70 -20.98 -0.78
CA GLU A 228 8.21 -20.67 0.58
C GLU A 228 6.89 -19.92 0.52
N PRO A 229 5.74 -20.55 0.87
CA PRO A 229 4.41 -19.94 0.76
C PRO A 229 4.01 -19.12 1.99
N LYS A 230 4.85 -18.99 3.02
CA LYS A 230 4.52 -18.37 4.30
C LYS A 230 3.81 -17.03 4.18
N LEU A 231 4.38 -16.09 3.41
CA LEU A 231 3.80 -14.76 3.24
C LEU A 231 2.48 -14.80 2.47
N LEU A 232 2.35 -15.68 1.47
CA LEU A 232 1.10 -15.85 0.73
C LEU A 232 -0.02 -16.41 1.62
N MET A 233 0.29 -17.30 2.56
CA MET A 233 -0.69 -17.79 3.54
C MET A 233 -1.29 -16.66 4.38
N GLY A 234 -0.49 -15.64 4.74
CA GLY A 234 -0.98 -14.46 5.45
C GLY A 234 -2.02 -13.68 4.64
N PHE A 235 -1.77 -13.48 3.34
CA PHE A 235 -2.74 -12.81 2.46
C PHE A 235 -3.96 -13.68 2.16
N GLY A 236 -3.80 -14.98 2.01
CA GLY A 236 -4.93 -15.92 1.95
C GLY A 236 -5.82 -15.83 3.19
N ALA A 237 -5.22 -15.73 4.37
CA ALA A 237 -5.95 -15.54 5.62
C ALA A 237 -6.71 -14.20 5.67
N ILE A 238 -6.10 -13.09 5.18
CA ILE A 238 -6.79 -11.79 5.04
C ILE A 238 -8.00 -11.93 4.09
N LEU A 239 -7.79 -12.55 2.92
CA LEU A 239 -8.87 -12.76 1.95
C LEU A 239 -10.05 -13.51 2.55
N VAL A 240 -9.78 -14.64 3.21
CA VAL A 240 -10.81 -15.50 3.79
C VAL A 240 -11.55 -14.79 4.93
N SER A 241 -10.85 -14.16 5.85
CA SER A 241 -11.50 -13.48 6.98
C SER A 241 -12.28 -12.25 6.54
N ALA A 242 -11.74 -11.44 5.61
CA ALA A 242 -12.45 -10.31 5.06
C ALA A 242 -13.68 -10.75 4.24
N LEU A 243 -13.58 -11.82 3.45
CA LEU A 243 -14.74 -12.38 2.72
C LEU A 243 -15.84 -12.83 3.68
N VAL A 244 -15.50 -13.61 4.70
CA VAL A 244 -16.47 -14.08 5.70
C VAL A 244 -17.14 -12.88 6.41
N CYS A 245 -16.34 -11.90 6.87
CA CYS A 245 -16.89 -10.72 7.51
C CYS A 245 -17.78 -9.90 6.55
N ASN A 246 -17.36 -9.73 5.30
CA ASN A 246 -18.14 -9.01 4.29
C ASN A 246 -19.48 -9.70 4.01
N LEU A 247 -19.52 -11.05 3.94
CA LEU A 247 -20.76 -11.80 3.76
C LEU A 247 -21.69 -11.68 4.98
N ILE A 248 -21.13 -11.68 6.21
CA ILE A 248 -21.91 -11.52 7.45
C ILE A 248 -22.48 -10.08 7.55
N LEU A 249 -21.68 -9.08 7.20
CA LEU A 249 -22.06 -7.66 7.30
C LEU A 249 -22.88 -7.19 6.09
N ASN A 250 -22.98 -7.99 5.03
CA ASN A 250 -23.73 -7.61 3.83
C ASN A 250 -25.23 -7.42 4.15
N GLY A 251 -25.73 -6.23 3.82
CA GLY A 251 -27.10 -5.84 4.18
C GLY A 251 -27.24 -5.19 5.57
N VAL A 252 -26.12 -5.03 6.31
CA VAL A 252 -26.10 -4.29 7.57
C VAL A 252 -25.65 -2.86 7.30
N GLY A 253 -26.51 -1.88 7.52
CA GLY A 253 -26.25 -0.45 7.26
C GLY A 253 -26.25 -0.10 5.76
N GLU A 254 -25.67 1.06 5.42
CA GLU A 254 -25.66 1.62 4.05
C GLU A 254 -24.44 1.17 3.21
N ALA A 255 -23.45 0.53 3.82
CA ALA A 255 -22.23 0.15 3.13
C ALA A 255 -22.41 -1.12 2.30
N THR A 256 -21.95 -1.11 1.05
CA THR A 256 -21.85 -2.33 0.23
C THR A 256 -20.63 -3.11 0.66
N PHE A 257 -20.81 -4.25 1.33
CA PHE A 257 -19.73 -5.12 1.77
C PHE A 257 -19.38 -6.18 0.73
N PHE A 258 -20.40 -6.74 0.07
CA PHE A 258 -20.19 -7.79 -0.93
C PHE A 258 -21.10 -7.58 -2.15
N HIS A 259 -20.48 -7.51 -3.32
CA HIS A 259 -21.18 -7.48 -4.62
C HIS A 259 -20.34 -8.25 -5.63
N LEU A 260 -20.82 -9.41 -6.07
CA LEU A 260 -20.09 -10.25 -7.03
C LEU A 260 -20.26 -9.74 -8.46
N GLY A 261 -19.19 -9.38 -9.12
CA GLY A 261 -19.22 -8.99 -10.52
C GLY A 261 -18.11 -8.02 -10.94
N PHE A 262 -18.17 -7.62 -12.20
CA PHE A 262 -17.26 -6.61 -12.77
C PHE A 262 -17.82 -5.20 -12.67
N LYS A 263 -19.16 -5.04 -12.82
CA LYS A 263 -19.85 -3.73 -12.82
C LYS A 263 -20.37 -3.40 -11.42
N GLY A 264 -20.62 -2.11 -11.15
CA GLY A 264 -21.19 -1.66 -9.88
C GLY A 264 -20.24 -1.77 -8.67
N GLN A 265 -18.97 -1.96 -8.89
CA GLN A 265 -17.99 -2.10 -7.81
C GLN A 265 -17.62 -0.74 -7.19
N PRO A 266 -17.58 -0.62 -5.85
CA PRO A 266 -17.24 0.63 -5.19
C PRO A 266 -15.82 1.09 -5.55
N ILE A 267 -15.69 2.32 -6.05
CA ILE A 267 -14.41 2.98 -6.35
C ILE A 267 -13.50 2.07 -7.19
N ALA A 268 -14.05 1.53 -8.28
CA ALA A 268 -13.36 0.65 -9.21
C ALA A 268 -13.90 0.87 -10.63
N HIS A 269 -13.04 0.77 -11.63
CA HIS A 269 -13.43 0.77 -13.03
C HIS A 269 -13.33 -0.62 -13.65
N THR A 270 -14.02 -0.82 -14.76
CA THR A 270 -14.13 -2.12 -15.45
C THR A 270 -13.10 -2.33 -16.57
N ASP A 271 -12.20 -1.38 -16.81
CA ASP A 271 -11.17 -1.53 -17.85
C ASP A 271 -10.09 -2.52 -17.40
N GLY A 272 -10.29 -3.77 -17.80
CA GLY A 272 -9.44 -4.89 -17.37
C GLY A 272 -7.99 -4.79 -17.83
N LEU A 273 -7.75 -4.23 -19.04
CA LEU A 273 -6.40 -4.07 -19.57
C LEU A 273 -5.59 -3.11 -18.69
N TRP A 274 -6.18 -1.95 -18.32
CA TRP A 274 -5.47 -0.95 -17.52
C TRP A 274 -5.41 -1.33 -16.04
N ASN A 275 -6.36 -2.11 -15.53
CA ASN A 275 -6.23 -2.78 -14.24
C ASN A 275 -5.01 -3.72 -14.22
N CYS A 276 -4.82 -4.52 -15.27
CA CYS A 276 -3.68 -5.43 -15.40
C CYS A 276 -2.36 -4.67 -15.57
N LEU A 277 -2.27 -3.70 -16.48
CA LEU A 277 -1.03 -2.96 -16.76
C LEU A 277 -0.61 -2.08 -15.57
N GLY A 278 -1.56 -1.42 -14.90
CA GLY A 278 -1.29 -0.65 -13.69
C GLY A 278 -0.68 -1.53 -12.60
N MET A 279 -1.30 -2.67 -12.32
CA MET A 279 -0.80 -3.60 -11.31
C MET A 279 0.47 -4.33 -11.74
N ARG A 280 0.72 -4.52 -13.04
CA ARG A 280 2.01 -5.01 -13.55
C ARG A 280 3.13 -4.03 -13.24
N LEU A 281 2.92 -2.72 -13.44
CA LEU A 281 3.87 -1.69 -13.04
C LEU A 281 4.13 -1.73 -11.53
N VAL A 282 3.07 -1.85 -10.71
CA VAL A 282 3.19 -1.99 -9.24
C VAL A 282 4.02 -3.22 -8.87
N GLY A 283 3.70 -4.39 -9.40
CA GLY A 283 4.41 -5.63 -9.09
C GLY A 283 5.89 -5.56 -9.42
N PHE A 284 6.22 -5.06 -10.62
CA PHE A 284 7.59 -4.91 -11.08
C PHE A 284 8.39 -3.94 -10.19
N SER A 285 7.89 -2.73 -9.99
CA SER A 285 8.56 -1.71 -9.15
C SER A 285 8.73 -2.18 -7.70
N CYS A 286 7.72 -2.83 -7.12
CA CYS A 286 7.75 -3.31 -5.74
C CYS A 286 8.79 -4.44 -5.52
N VAL A 287 9.02 -5.31 -6.52
CA VAL A 287 10.10 -6.30 -6.44
C VAL A 287 11.46 -5.62 -6.41
N LEU A 288 11.67 -4.62 -7.28
CA LEU A 288 12.93 -3.86 -7.32
C LEU A 288 13.17 -3.05 -6.04
N LEU A 289 12.10 -2.56 -5.38
CA LEU A 289 12.14 -1.90 -4.07
C LEU A 289 12.37 -2.86 -2.89
N GLY A 290 12.13 -4.16 -3.09
CA GLY A 290 12.20 -5.16 -2.03
C GLY A 290 10.95 -5.29 -1.16
N GLY A 291 9.83 -4.62 -1.50
CA GLY A 291 8.57 -4.74 -0.74
C GLY A 291 7.42 -3.92 -1.30
N CYS A 292 6.19 -4.33 -1.02
CA CYS A 292 4.97 -3.60 -1.37
C CYS A 292 4.79 -2.33 -0.52
N PRO A 293 3.86 -1.42 -0.86
CA PRO A 293 3.62 -0.20 -0.09
C PRO A 293 3.42 -0.43 1.42
N LEU A 294 2.68 -1.47 1.81
CA LEU A 294 2.53 -1.85 3.21
C LEU A 294 3.89 -2.13 3.88
N ARG A 295 4.74 -2.94 3.24
CA ARG A 295 6.05 -3.28 3.79
C ARG A 295 6.97 -2.07 3.86
N GLN A 296 6.89 -1.13 2.91
CA GLN A 296 7.68 0.10 2.94
C GLN A 296 7.30 0.98 4.15
N LEU A 297 6.01 1.14 4.45
CA LEU A 297 5.55 1.88 5.64
C LEU A 297 6.00 1.19 6.94
N VAL A 298 5.86 -0.13 7.04
CA VAL A 298 6.31 -0.89 8.20
C VAL A 298 7.82 -0.70 8.41
N MET A 299 8.62 -0.84 7.35
CA MET A 299 10.07 -0.68 7.44
C MET A 299 10.49 0.75 7.79
N SER A 300 9.74 1.77 7.34
CA SER A 300 10.01 3.15 7.75
C SER A 300 9.82 3.35 9.26
N GLY A 301 8.84 2.66 9.87
CA GLY A 301 8.68 2.58 11.33
C GLY A 301 9.79 1.79 12.03
N GLU A 302 10.38 0.79 11.36
CA GLU A 302 11.53 0.03 11.88
C GLU A 302 12.85 0.83 11.86
N GLY A 303 12.85 2.08 11.34
CA GLY A 303 14.03 2.96 11.24
C GLY A 303 14.74 2.93 9.87
N ASN A 304 14.13 2.36 8.85
CA ASN A 304 14.72 2.29 7.51
C ASN A 304 14.42 3.56 6.70
N SER A 305 15.42 4.45 6.56
CA SER A 305 15.31 5.71 5.83
C SER A 305 15.12 5.48 4.32
N ASP A 306 15.63 4.41 3.74
CA ASP A 306 15.41 4.05 2.33
C ASP A 306 13.93 3.76 2.05
N SER A 307 13.26 3.15 3.02
CA SER A 307 11.81 2.92 2.95
C SER A 307 11.01 4.21 3.15
N ALA A 308 11.47 5.09 4.03
CA ALA A 308 10.87 6.43 4.18
C ALA A 308 10.96 7.23 2.87
N VAL A 309 12.12 7.23 2.20
CA VAL A 309 12.28 7.86 0.86
C VAL A 309 11.33 7.23 -0.17
N THR A 310 11.15 5.91 -0.14
CA THR A 310 10.17 5.24 -1.02
C THR A 310 8.75 5.72 -0.74
N VAL A 311 8.36 5.87 0.54
CA VAL A 311 7.04 6.40 0.93
C VAL A 311 6.87 7.85 0.49
N LEU A 312 7.91 8.68 0.60
CA LEU A 312 7.89 10.04 0.03
C LEU A 312 7.65 10.02 -1.49
N GLY A 313 8.29 9.08 -2.20
CA GLY A 313 8.01 8.86 -3.63
C GLY A 313 6.55 8.49 -3.91
N LEU A 314 5.93 7.63 -3.06
CA LEU A 314 4.50 7.32 -3.14
C LEU A 314 3.63 8.58 -2.94
N ILE A 315 3.92 9.40 -1.93
CA ILE A 315 3.15 10.63 -1.62
C ILE A 315 3.25 11.64 -2.77
N VAL A 316 4.46 11.89 -3.25
CA VAL A 316 4.68 12.80 -4.39
C VAL A 316 4.04 12.26 -5.66
N GLY A 317 4.10 10.94 -5.90
CA GLY A 317 3.40 10.28 -6.99
C GLY A 317 1.88 10.48 -6.91
N ALA A 318 1.28 10.40 -5.71
CA ALA A 318 -0.13 10.67 -5.52
C ALA A 318 -0.50 12.12 -5.84
N ALA A 319 0.28 13.07 -5.32
CA ALA A 319 0.09 14.49 -5.60
C ALA A 319 0.21 14.79 -7.10
N PHE A 320 1.22 14.26 -7.75
CA PHE A 320 1.44 14.43 -9.19
C PHE A 320 0.28 13.86 -10.01
N CYS A 321 -0.14 12.62 -9.71
CA CYS A 321 -1.24 11.99 -10.45
C CYS A 321 -2.54 12.79 -10.37
N HIS A 322 -2.87 13.37 -9.22
CA HIS A 322 -4.09 14.16 -9.08
C HIS A 322 -3.97 15.56 -9.66
N ASN A 323 -2.83 16.23 -9.54
CA ASN A 323 -2.62 17.58 -10.09
C ASN A 323 -2.55 17.57 -11.62
N PHE A 324 -2.11 16.48 -12.24
CA PHE A 324 -1.97 16.36 -13.70
C PHE A 324 -2.98 15.40 -14.35
N GLY A 325 -4.03 15.00 -13.64
CA GLY A 325 -5.11 14.18 -14.19
C GLY A 325 -4.69 12.78 -14.64
N LEU A 326 -3.69 12.18 -13.99
CA LEU A 326 -3.22 10.82 -14.30
C LEU A 326 -3.98 9.74 -13.53
N ALA A 327 -4.63 10.09 -12.42
CA ALA A 327 -5.40 9.14 -11.62
C ALA A 327 -6.66 8.71 -12.36
N SER A 328 -6.99 7.42 -12.28
CA SER A 328 -8.28 6.88 -12.75
C SER A 328 -9.42 7.30 -11.83
N SER A 329 -10.65 7.18 -12.34
CA SER A 329 -11.89 7.30 -11.58
C SER A 329 -12.72 6.01 -11.70
N ALA A 330 -13.91 5.99 -11.10
CA ALA A 330 -14.85 4.89 -11.29
C ALA A 330 -15.31 4.76 -12.76
N ASP A 331 -15.29 5.87 -13.52
CA ASP A 331 -15.67 5.92 -14.93
C ASP A 331 -14.58 5.33 -15.85
N GLY A 332 -13.35 5.19 -15.36
CA GLY A 332 -12.25 4.60 -16.08
C GLY A 332 -10.92 5.35 -15.99
N PRO A 333 -9.90 4.87 -16.72
CA PRO A 333 -8.60 5.48 -16.78
C PRO A 333 -8.56 6.67 -17.73
N THR A 334 -7.84 7.73 -17.35
CA THR A 334 -7.59 8.90 -18.22
C THR A 334 -6.57 8.58 -19.31
N ALA A 335 -6.60 9.30 -20.44
CA ALA A 335 -5.59 9.15 -21.50
C ALA A 335 -4.17 9.45 -20.98
N ALA A 336 -4.02 10.50 -20.17
CA ALA A 336 -2.75 10.87 -19.55
C ALA A 336 -2.25 9.78 -18.56
N GLY A 337 -3.17 9.17 -17.79
CA GLY A 337 -2.84 8.06 -16.90
C GLY A 337 -2.35 6.82 -17.66
N LYS A 338 -2.96 6.50 -18.80
CA LYS A 338 -2.52 5.41 -19.69
C LYS A 338 -1.08 5.62 -20.15
N ILE A 339 -0.76 6.81 -20.63
CA ILE A 339 0.60 7.18 -21.05
C ILE A 339 1.57 7.09 -19.86
N ALA A 340 1.17 7.59 -18.68
CA ALA A 340 2.02 7.54 -17.48
C ALA A 340 2.37 6.12 -17.05
N VAL A 341 1.44 5.16 -17.17
CA VAL A 341 1.72 3.74 -16.87
C VAL A 341 2.71 3.14 -17.87
N LEU A 342 2.57 3.41 -19.17
CA LEU A 342 3.50 2.91 -20.19
C LEU A 342 4.90 3.51 -20.00
N LEU A 343 5.00 4.81 -19.78
CA LEU A 343 6.25 5.48 -19.45
C LEU A 343 6.85 4.91 -18.16
N GLY A 344 6.03 4.66 -17.14
CA GLY A 344 6.46 4.04 -15.89
C GLY A 344 7.07 2.65 -16.09
N ILE A 345 6.44 1.81 -16.90
CA ILE A 345 6.98 0.48 -17.24
C ILE A 345 8.34 0.62 -17.95
N ALA A 346 8.47 1.56 -18.90
CA ALA A 346 9.72 1.81 -19.61
C ALA A 346 10.82 2.31 -18.66
N VAL A 347 10.54 3.30 -17.81
CA VAL A 347 11.51 3.83 -16.83
C VAL A 347 11.94 2.76 -15.83
N VAL A 348 11.00 1.99 -15.28
CA VAL A 348 11.32 0.91 -14.34
C VAL A 348 12.15 -0.19 -15.00
N LEU A 349 11.90 -0.49 -16.28
CA LEU A 349 12.71 -1.42 -17.07
C LEU A 349 14.14 -0.91 -17.24
N VAL A 350 14.32 0.37 -17.59
CA VAL A 350 15.65 1.02 -17.69
C VAL A 350 16.38 0.94 -16.34
N ILE A 351 15.70 1.28 -15.22
CA ILE A 351 16.28 1.16 -13.89
C ILE A 351 16.73 -0.28 -13.59
N ALA A 352 15.89 -1.27 -13.94
CA ALA A 352 16.20 -2.68 -13.76
C ALA A 352 17.45 -3.09 -14.56
N CYS A 353 17.52 -2.70 -15.84
CA CYS A 353 18.66 -2.98 -16.72
C CYS A 353 19.97 -2.33 -16.19
N LEU A 354 19.91 -1.04 -15.86
CA LEU A 354 21.10 -0.30 -15.37
C LEU A 354 21.66 -0.86 -14.06
N ASN A 355 20.80 -1.34 -13.16
CA ASN A 355 21.21 -1.89 -11.87
C ASN A 355 21.52 -3.40 -11.93
N THR A 356 21.29 -4.07 -13.08
CA THR A 356 21.62 -5.48 -13.29
C THR A 356 22.86 -5.65 -14.16
N PHE A 357 22.92 -4.95 -15.30
CA PHE A 357 23.92 -5.18 -16.36
C PHE A 357 25.05 -4.15 -16.40
N LYS A 358 25.07 -3.17 -15.48
CA LYS A 358 26.17 -2.22 -15.39
C LYS A 358 27.43 -2.98 -15.02
N LYS A 359 28.37 -3.14 -15.95
CA LYS A 359 29.70 -3.67 -15.68
C LYS A 359 30.30 -2.89 -14.51
N LYS A 360 30.88 -3.63 -13.53
CA LYS A 360 31.68 -3.08 -12.43
C LYS A 360 32.86 -2.33 -12.97
#